data_83e2c3406c9186013b71ae32814e726a
#
_entry.id   83e2c3406c9186013b71ae32814e726a
#
_cell.length_a   1.000
_cell.length_b   1.000
_cell.length_c   1.000
_cell.angle_alpha   90.00
_cell.angle_beta   90.00
_cell.angle_gamma   90.00
#
_symmetry.space_group_name_H-M   'P 1'
#
loop_
_entity.id
_entity.type
_entity.pdbx_description
1 polymer ?
#
loop_
_entity_poly.entity_id
_entity_poly.type
_entity_poly.pdbx_seq_one_letter_code
_entity_poly.pdbx_strand_id
1 'polypeptide(L)'
;MNHLATSKEDILAASRELIRENGWAAVSIRAVASRCSVSTGTIYNYYGSKADLLGDTIESIWREIFFQPEDEQVFKDVVACISWIYKRLEYGNKQFPGFFSLHSFVFMKDEKTDGKKKMLQTWEHIQNGLCDILKNDPKIRSDVFDQQFTERQFADILFSFILVSMIRQDYDPSSVYHVWNDGSSVRQWRCIPPDSSCNRTLYNRS
;
A
#
# COMPACT_ATOMS: atom_id res chain seq x y z
N MET A 1 -27.64 23.28 -26.30
CA MET A 1 -27.06 22.97 -24.98
C MET A 1 -25.80 22.15 -25.19
N ASN A 2 -24.64 22.76 -24.94
CA ASN A 2 -23.36 22.07 -25.04
C ASN A 2 -23.30 21.10 -23.88
N HIS A 3 -23.46 19.80 -24.15
CA HIS A 3 -23.16 18.77 -23.16
C HIS A 3 -21.65 18.86 -22.87
N LEU A 4 -21.26 19.38 -21.71
CA LEU A 4 -19.93 19.24 -21.19
C LEU A 4 -19.65 17.73 -21.18
N ALA A 5 -18.78 17.30 -22.09
CA ALA A 5 -18.37 15.91 -22.17
C ALA A 5 -17.59 15.60 -20.89
N THR A 6 -18.12 14.75 -20.01
CA THR A 6 -17.36 14.25 -18.86
C THR A 6 -16.20 13.41 -19.37
N SER A 7 -15.09 13.44 -18.68
CA SER A 7 -13.91 12.62 -18.96
C SER A 7 -13.83 11.45 -17.96
N LYS A 8 -12.99 10.47 -18.28
CA LYS A 8 -12.69 9.37 -17.35
C LYS A 8 -12.11 9.92 -16.02
N GLU A 9 -11.28 10.95 -16.09
CA GLU A 9 -10.70 11.59 -14.90
C GLU A 9 -11.75 12.32 -14.06
N ASP A 10 -12.71 13.01 -14.69
CA ASP A 10 -13.83 13.66 -13.96
C ASP A 10 -14.67 12.63 -13.21
N ILE A 11 -14.92 11.46 -13.81
CA ILE A 11 -15.65 10.36 -13.19
C ILE A 11 -14.89 9.81 -11.99
N LEU A 12 -13.57 9.61 -12.11
CA LEU A 12 -12.72 9.15 -11.03
C LEU A 12 -12.61 10.19 -9.92
N ALA A 13 -12.47 11.47 -10.26
CA ALA A 13 -12.46 12.56 -9.29
C ALA A 13 -13.77 12.60 -8.49
N ALA A 14 -14.92 12.56 -9.17
CA ALA A 14 -16.24 12.49 -8.54
C ALA A 14 -16.39 11.27 -7.61
N SER A 15 -15.84 10.12 -8.02
CA SER A 15 -15.86 8.90 -7.21
C SER A 15 -14.99 9.04 -5.94
N ARG A 16 -13.80 9.64 -6.05
CA ARG A 16 -12.92 9.93 -4.90
C ARG A 16 -13.58 10.90 -3.91
N GLU A 17 -14.23 11.95 -4.41
CA GLU A 17 -14.97 12.92 -3.57
C GLU A 17 -16.11 12.24 -2.81
N LEU A 18 -16.91 11.41 -3.48
CA LEU A 18 -17.97 10.63 -2.83
C LEU A 18 -17.44 9.76 -1.70
N ILE A 19 -16.25 9.14 -1.90
CA ILE A 19 -15.61 8.33 -0.87
C ILE A 19 -15.15 9.19 0.31
N ARG A 20 -14.54 10.35 0.06
CA ARG A 20 -14.11 11.28 1.11
C ARG A 20 -15.26 11.75 1.98
N GLU A 21 -16.37 12.13 1.33
CA GLU A 21 -17.52 12.73 2.02
C GLU A 21 -18.38 11.70 2.74
N ASN A 22 -18.60 10.54 2.12
CA ASN A 22 -19.65 9.61 2.54
C ASN A 22 -19.18 8.15 2.63
N GLY A 23 -17.89 7.89 2.44
CA GLY A 23 -17.30 6.56 2.47
C GLY A 23 -17.61 5.70 1.23
N TRP A 24 -17.08 4.49 1.22
CA TRP A 24 -17.14 3.55 0.08
C TRP A 24 -18.55 3.19 -0.38
N ALA A 25 -19.48 3.06 0.56
CA ALA A 25 -20.85 2.68 0.26
C ALA A 25 -21.58 3.70 -0.62
N ALA A 26 -21.13 4.97 -0.61
CA ALA A 26 -21.70 6.04 -1.40
C ALA A 26 -21.44 5.91 -2.89
N VAL A 27 -20.40 5.18 -3.31
CA VAL A 27 -20.07 5.05 -4.74
C VAL A 27 -21.03 4.09 -5.43
N SER A 28 -21.81 4.63 -6.34
CA SER A 28 -22.68 3.90 -7.25
C SER A 28 -22.70 4.60 -8.60
N ILE A 29 -23.03 3.87 -9.67
CA ILE A 29 -23.15 4.46 -11.03
C ILE A 29 -24.06 5.69 -11.02
N ARG A 30 -25.18 5.59 -10.28
CA ARG A 30 -26.16 6.72 -10.18
C ARG A 30 -25.58 7.91 -9.41
N ALA A 31 -24.90 7.69 -8.28
CA ALA A 31 -24.31 8.78 -7.49
C ALA A 31 -23.20 9.49 -8.25
N VAL A 32 -22.34 8.75 -8.95
CA VAL A 32 -21.25 9.30 -9.76
C VAL A 32 -21.84 10.07 -10.96
N ALA A 33 -22.82 9.51 -11.67
CA ALA A 33 -23.50 10.20 -12.76
C ALA A 33 -24.13 11.53 -12.30
N SER A 34 -24.80 11.52 -11.15
CA SER A 34 -25.37 12.74 -10.54
C SER A 34 -24.29 13.77 -10.21
N ARG A 35 -23.16 13.34 -9.62
CA ARG A 35 -22.04 14.23 -9.27
C ARG A 35 -21.40 14.85 -10.53
N CYS A 36 -21.28 14.09 -11.61
CA CYS A 36 -20.76 14.55 -12.89
C CYS A 36 -21.81 15.32 -13.73
N SER A 37 -23.05 15.45 -13.26
CA SER A 37 -24.18 16.07 -14.01
C SER A 37 -24.43 15.41 -15.37
N VAL A 38 -24.28 14.08 -15.46
CA VAL A 38 -24.50 13.28 -16.66
C VAL A 38 -25.52 12.16 -16.43
N SER A 39 -25.93 11.49 -17.49
CA SER A 39 -26.79 10.31 -17.39
C SER A 39 -26.01 9.08 -16.91
N THR A 40 -26.67 8.10 -16.30
CA THR A 40 -26.06 6.81 -15.97
C THR A 40 -25.54 6.08 -17.21
N GLY A 41 -26.21 6.24 -18.36
CA GLY A 41 -25.74 5.72 -19.65
C GLY A 41 -24.40 6.29 -20.05
N THR A 42 -24.14 7.57 -19.73
CA THR A 42 -22.84 8.19 -19.99
C THR A 42 -21.73 7.47 -19.18
N ILE A 43 -21.97 7.12 -17.91
CA ILE A 43 -21.01 6.39 -17.10
C ILE A 43 -20.76 4.98 -17.68
N TYR A 44 -21.82 4.30 -18.15
CA TYR A 44 -21.70 2.98 -18.78
C TYR A 44 -20.93 2.99 -20.12
N ASN A 45 -20.79 4.15 -20.78
CA ASN A 45 -19.89 4.29 -21.94
C ASN A 45 -18.39 4.19 -21.57
N TYR A 46 -18.04 4.50 -20.31
CA TYR A 46 -16.66 4.42 -19.80
C TYR A 46 -16.37 3.14 -19.02
N TYR A 47 -17.38 2.57 -18.34
CA TYR A 47 -17.25 1.44 -17.44
C TYR A 47 -18.34 0.41 -17.68
N GLY A 48 -17.97 -0.82 -18.01
CA GLY A 48 -18.91 -1.90 -18.27
C GLY A 48 -19.73 -2.31 -17.04
N SER A 49 -19.16 -2.07 -15.83
CA SER A 49 -19.80 -2.43 -14.57
C SER A 49 -19.43 -1.48 -13.43
N LYS A 50 -20.17 -1.57 -12.30
CA LYS A 50 -19.77 -0.89 -11.05
C LYS A 50 -18.42 -1.39 -10.56
N ALA A 51 -18.09 -2.65 -10.75
CA ALA A 51 -16.83 -3.25 -10.33
C ALA A 51 -15.64 -2.62 -11.09
N ASP A 52 -15.77 -2.38 -12.38
CA ASP A 52 -14.75 -1.72 -13.20
C ASP A 52 -14.51 -0.28 -12.75
N LEU A 53 -15.59 0.47 -12.49
CA LEU A 53 -15.51 1.82 -11.94
C LEU A 53 -14.79 1.83 -10.58
N LEU A 54 -15.15 0.92 -9.69
CA LEU A 54 -14.51 0.81 -8.37
C LEU A 54 -13.04 0.43 -8.48
N GLY A 55 -12.68 -0.49 -9.37
CA GLY A 55 -11.29 -0.88 -9.62
C GLY A 55 -10.42 0.29 -10.05
N ASP A 56 -10.88 1.06 -11.03
CA ASP A 56 -10.15 2.25 -11.49
C ASP A 56 -10.16 3.38 -10.45
N THR A 57 -11.22 3.50 -9.65
CA THR A 57 -11.27 4.45 -8.52
C THR A 57 -10.22 4.09 -7.47
N ILE A 58 -10.07 2.81 -7.11
CA ILE A 58 -9.03 2.32 -6.20
C ILE A 58 -7.64 2.67 -6.74
N GLU A 59 -7.38 2.37 -8.01
CA GLU A 59 -6.11 2.72 -8.65
C GLU A 59 -5.84 4.24 -8.61
N SER A 60 -6.86 5.05 -8.86
CA SER A 60 -6.75 6.50 -8.82
C SER A 60 -6.46 7.05 -7.41
N ILE A 61 -6.99 6.39 -6.35
CA ILE A 61 -6.68 6.73 -4.96
C ILE A 61 -5.23 6.38 -4.62
N TRP A 62 -4.75 5.18 -5.03
CA TRP A 62 -3.35 4.81 -4.86
C TRP A 62 -2.41 5.80 -5.53
N ARG A 63 -2.76 6.24 -6.74
CA ARG A 63 -2.01 7.27 -7.47
C ARG A 63 -2.00 8.59 -6.72
N GLU A 64 -3.13 9.05 -6.22
CA GLU A 64 -3.21 10.28 -5.43
C GLU A 64 -2.40 10.20 -4.13
N ILE A 65 -2.39 9.04 -3.47
CA ILE A 65 -1.62 8.84 -2.24
C ILE A 65 -0.11 8.82 -2.51
N PHE A 66 0.37 8.13 -3.55
CA PHE A 66 1.78 7.78 -3.69
C PHE A 66 2.50 8.45 -4.88
N PHE A 67 1.80 9.07 -5.82
CA PHE A 67 2.45 9.72 -6.96
C PHE A 67 2.39 11.24 -6.81
N GLN A 68 3.41 11.80 -6.16
CA GLN A 68 3.60 13.24 -6.04
C GLN A 68 4.90 13.64 -6.74
N PRO A 69 4.94 14.77 -7.49
CA PRO A 69 6.10 15.18 -8.27
C PRO A 69 7.37 15.49 -7.45
N GLU A 70 7.22 15.73 -6.14
CA GLU A 70 8.31 16.17 -5.26
C GLU A 70 9.12 15.01 -4.66
N ASP A 71 8.78 13.77 -5.00
CA ASP A 71 9.26 12.59 -4.27
C ASP A 71 10.59 12.01 -4.80
N GLU A 72 11.18 12.54 -5.86
CA GLU A 72 12.41 11.97 -6.46
C GLU A 72 13.62 11.90 -5.51
N GLN A 73 13.68 12.77 -4.50
CA GLN A 73 14.80 12.79 -3.54
C GLN A 73 14.65 11.79 -2.40
N VAL A 74 13.44 11.29 -2.16
CA VAL A 74 13.12 10.40 -1.04
C VAL A 74 13.70 9.00 -1.22
N PHE A 75 13.92 8.60 -2.45
CA PHE A 75 14.34 7.24 -2.80
C PHE A 75 15.86 6.98 -2.73
N LYS A 76 16.65 7.92 -2.20
CA LYS A 76 18.10 7.77 -2.03
C LYS A 76 18.52 7.11 -0.71
N ASP A 77 17.62 7.05 0.26
CA ASP A 77 17.87 6.64 1.63
C ASP A 77 16.68 5.81 2.11
N VAL A 78 16.94 4.60 2.61
CA VAL A 78 15.88 3.69 3.02
C VAL A 78 15.05 4.24 4.18
N VAL A 79 15.67 4.96 5.14
CA VAL A 79 14.97 5.56 6.28
C VAL A 79 14.03 6.67 5.82
N ALA A 80 14.52 7.53 4.90
CA ALA A 80 13.71 8.58 4.30
C ALA A 80 12.53 7.99 3.49
N CYS A 81 12.77 6.93 2.71
CA CYS A 81 11.76 6.23 1.96
C CYS A 81 10.67 5.65 2.89
N ILE A 82 11.05 4.93 3.94
CA ILE A 82 10.10 4.38 4.91
C ILE A 82 9.31 5.50 5.61
N SER A 83 9.97 6.57 6.04
CA SER A 83 9.30 7.74 6.63
C SER A 83 8.25 8.33 5.69
N TRP A 84 8.60 8.47 4.42
CA TRP A 84 7.70 8.96 3.40
C TRP A 84 6.51 8.01 3.19
N ILE A 85 6.74 6.69 3.07
CA ILE A 85 5.67 5.70 2.91
C ILE A 85 4.67 5.82 4.07
N TYR A 86 5.13 5.84 5.32
CA TYR A 86 4.26 5.94 6.48
C TYR A 86 3.47 7.24 6.53
N LYS A 87 4.07 8.38 6.19
CA LYS A 87 3.38 9.67 6.05
C LYS A 87 2.30 9.62 4.97
N ARG A 88 2.59 8.96 3.82
CA ARG A 88 1.61 8.80 2.73
C ARG A 88 0.48 7.87 3.12
N LEU A 89 0.73 6.80 3.86
CA LEU A 89 -0.30 5.93 4.43
C LEU A 89 -1.19 6.67 5.42
N GLU A 90 -0.60 7.44 6.33
CA GLU A 90 -1.36 8.27 7.27
C GLU A 90 -2.23 9.30 6.53
N TYR A 91 -1.68 9.98 5.54
CA TYR A 91 -2.43 10.89 4.67
C TYR A 91 -3.60 10.16 3.99
N GLY A 92 -3.34 9.01 3.36
CA GLY A 92 -4.35 8.22 2.66
C GLY A 92 -5.47 7.77 3.60
N ASN A 93 -5.15 7.35 4.82
CA ASN A 93 -6.14 6.94 5.80
C ASN A 93 -7.03 8.12 6.27
N LYS A 94 -6.44 9.32 6.40
CA LYS A 94 -7.18 10.55 6.73
C LYS A 94 -8.09 11.01 5.58
N GLN A 95 -7.59 10.95 4.34
CA GLN A 95 -8.36 11.38 3.16
C GLN A 95 -9.42 10.38 2.74
N PHE A 96 -9.17 9.09 2.92
CA PHE A 96 -10.04 7.99 2.50
C PHE A 96 -10.26 6.99 3.65
N PRO A 97 -11.08 7.35 4.66
CA PRO A 97 -11.27 6.49 5.84
C PRO A 97 -11.71 5.08 5.46
N GLY A 98 -11.03 4.07 6.02
CA GLY A 98 -11.32 2.66 5.75
C GLY A 98 -10.77 2.13 4.41
N PHE A 99 -10.11 2.95 3.62
CA PHE A 99 -9.57 2.52 2.31
C PHE A 99 -8.65 1.31 2.43
N PHE A 100 -7.67 1.37 3.31
CA PHE A 100 -6.70 0.28 3.45
C PHE A 100 -7.34 -1.00 4.00
N SER A 101 -8.27 -0.90 4.93
CA SER A 101 -8.97 -2.06 5.49
C SER A 101 -9.87 -2.74 4.47
N LEU A 102 -10.65 -1.97 3.71
CA LEU A 102 -11.53 -2.47 2.66
C LEU A 102 -10.76 -3.08 1.50
N HIS A 103 -9.67 -2.42 1.09
CA HIS A 103 -8.82 -2.89 0.00
C HIS A 103 -8.23 -4.28 0.30
N SER A 104 -7.75 -4.50 1.52
CA SER A 104 -7.18 -5.78 1.91
C SER A 104 -8.21 -6.92 1.90
N PHE A 105 -9.48 -6.64 2.24
CA PHE A 105 -10.54 -7.66 2.30
C PHE A 105 -11.23 -7.93 0.96
N VAL A 106 -11.46 -6.91 0.15
CA VAL A 106 -12.17 -7.05 -1.14
C VAL A 106 -11.33 -7.85 -2.13
N PHE A 107 -10.01 -7.62 -2.16
CA PHE A 107 -9.14 -8.33 -3.09
C PHE A 107 -8.78 -9.75 -2.65
N MET A 108 -8.92 -10.09 -1.35
CA MET A 108 -8.68 -11.46 -0.88
C MET A 108 -9.85 -12.42 -1.19
N LYS A 109 -11.08 -11.91 -1.36
CA LYS A 109 -12.27 -12.74 -1.56
C LYS A 109 -12.48 -13.23 -2.99
N ASP A 110 -11.95 -12.58 -3.99
CA ASP A 110 -12.24 -12.89 -5.39
C ASP A 110 -10.98 -13.34 -6.14
N GLU A 111 -10.78 -14.66 -6.22
CA GLU A 111 -9.60 -15.28 -6.84
C GLU A 111 -9.45 -15.04 -8.35
N LYS A 112 -10.51 -14.54 -9.01
CA LYS A 112 -10.59 -14.46 -10.48
C LYS A 112 -10.56 -13.03 -11.03
N THR A 113 -10.42 -12.00 -10.20
CA THR A 113 -10.51 -10.62 -10.69
C THR A 113 -9.17 -10.06 -11.14
N ASP A 114 -9.21 -9.28 -12.22
CA ASP A 114 -8.08 -8.45 -12.68
C ASP A 114 -7.54 -7.54 -11.56
N GLY A 115 -8.36 -7.17 -10.59
CA GLY A 115 -7.99 -6.38 -9.42
C GLY A 115 -6.93 -7.06 -8.54
N LYS A 116 -7.06 -8.37 -8.25
CA LYS A 116 -6.05 -9.12 -7.48
C LYS A 116 -4.71 -9.17 -8.21
N LYS A 117 -4.74 -9.41 -9.52
CA LYS A 117 -3.53 -9.44 -10.36
C LYS A 117 -2.83 -8.07 -10.36
N LYS A 118 -3.57 -7.00 -10.57
CA LYS A 118 -3.04 -5.61 -10.52
C LYS A 118 -2.44 -5.30 -9.15
N MET A 119 -3.09 -5.69 -8.07
CA MET A 119 -2.58 -5.49 -6.71
C MET A 119 -1.27 -6.25 -6.48
N LEU A 120 -1.18 -7.51 -6.87
CA LEU A 120 0.06 -8.30 -6.74
C LEU A 120 1.20 -7.69 -7.54
N GLN A 121 0.94 -7.19 -8.75
CA GLN A 121 1.92 -6.46 -9.55
C GLN A 121 2.39 -5.17 -8.87
N THR A 122 1.47 -4.42 -8.26
CA THR A 122 1.82 -3.22 -7.48
C THR A 122 2.68 -3.56 -6.28
N TRP A 123 2.38 -4.63 -5.55
CA TRP A 123 3.16 -5.08 -4.41
C TRP A 123 4.56 -5.52 -4.81
N GLU A 124 4.67 -6.28 -5.89
CA GLU A 124 5.97 -6.67 -6.46
C GLU A 124 6.78 -5.45 -6.88
N HIS A 125 6.15 -4.45 -7.47
CA HIS A 125 6.81 -3.19 -7.82
C HIS A 125 7.33 -2.44 -6.58
N ILE A 126 6.55 -2.36 -5.52
CA ILE A 126 6.98 -1.74 -4.25
C ILE A 126 8.14 -2.51 -3.62
N GLN A 127 8.05 -3.84 -3.58
CA GLN A 127 9.13 -4.68 -3.04
C GLN A 127 10.42 -4.56 -3.85
N ASN A 128 10.33 -4.49 -5.19
CA ASN A 128 11.48 -4.25 -6.06
C ASN A 128 12.09 -2.88 -5.80
N GLY A 129 11.27 -1.82 -5.69
CA GLY A 129 11.72 -0.47 -5.34
C GLY A 129 12.45 -0.42 -4.00
N LEU A 130 11.91 -1.06 -2.96
CA LEU A 130 12.58 -1.18 -1.65
C LEU A 130 13.92 -1.91 -1.76
N CYS A 131 13.96 -3.02 -2.51
CA CYS A 131 15.18 -3.77 -2.75
C CYS A 131 16.26 -2.93 -3.46
N ASP A 132 15.86 -2.14 -4.45
CA ASP A 132 16.78 -1.28 -5.20
C ASP A 132 17.31 -0.13 -4.33
N ILE A 133 16.48 0.46 -3.47
CA ILE A 133 16.93 1.45 -2.49
C ILE A 133 17.94 0.83 -1.53
N LEU A 134 17.66 -0.37 -0.98
CA LEU A 134 18.58 -1.07 -0.07
C LEU A 134 19.94 -1.35 -0.72
N LYS A 135 19.98 -1.69 -1.99
CA LYS A 135 21.24 -1.93 -2.74
C LYS A 135 22.05 -0.67 -2.97
N ASN A 136 21.37 0.48 -3.10
CA ASN A 136 22.00 1.72 -3.54
C ASN A 136 22.18 2.74 -2.40
N ASP A 137 21.68 2.48 -1.19
CA ASP A 137 21.83 3.38 -0.04
C ASP A 137 23.27 3.33 0.50
N PRO A 138 24.05 4.43 0.37
CA PRO A 138 25.46 4.46 0.80
C PRO A 138 25.63 4.38 2.33
N LYS A 139 24.56 4.54 3.11
CA LYS A 139 24.59 4.43 4.57
C LYS A 139 24.55 2.96 5.03
N ILE A 140 24.20 2.03 4.14
CA ILE A 140 24.20 0.62 4.44
C ILE A 140 25.62 0.07 4.33
N ARG A 141 26.08 -0.56 5.39
CA ARG A 141 27.40 -1.22 5.39
C ARG A 141 27.37 -2.42 4.43
N SER A 142 28.46 -2.60 3.69
CA SER A 142 28.61 -3.68 2.69
C SER A 142 28.53 -5.10 3.24
N ASP A 143 28.65 -5.26 4.58
CA ASP A 143 28.61 -6.55 5.26
C ASP A 143 27.26 -6.88 5.92
N VAL A 144 26.21 -6.03 5.70
CA VAL A 144 24.87 -6.25 6.26
C VAL A 144 24.14 -7.37 5.54
N PHE A 145 24.28 -7.41 4.22
CA PHE A 145 23.64 -8.42 3.38
C PHE A 145 24.65 -9.43 2.85
N ASP A 146 24.23 -10.69 2.72
CA ASP A 146 25.03 -11.79 2.20
C ASP A 146 24.13 -12.85 1.53
N GLN A 147 24.68 -14.01 1.16
CA GLN A 147 23.92 -15.09 0.53
C GLN A 147 22.84 -15.72 1.43
N GLN A 148 22.93 -15.55 2.75
CA GLN A 148 21.96 -16.11 3.72
C GLN A 148 20.87 -15.10 4.07
N PHE A 149 21.19 -13.79 3.99
CA PHE A 149 20.25 -12.70 4.25
C PHE A 149 20.45 -11.60 3.21
N THR A 150 19.60 -11.61 2.22
CA THR A 150 19.68 -10.72 1.05
C THR A 150 18.85 -9.44 1.24
N GLU A 151 19.16 -8.41 0.45
CA GLU A 151 18.36 -7.19 0.39
C GLU A 151 16.90 -7.49 0.03
N ARG A 152 16.66 -8.50 -0.81
CA ARG A 152 15.30 -8.93 -1.17
C ARG A 152 14.53 -9.45 0.04
N GLN A 153 15.14 -10.32 0.84
CA GLN A 153 14.49 -10.84 2.05
C GLN A 153 14.18 -9.72 3.04
N PHE A 154 15.08 -8.74 3.16
CA PHE A 154 14.83 -7.61 4.04
C PHE A 154 13.74 -6.66 3.47
N ALA A 155 13.71 -6.42 2.18
CA ALA A 155 12.63 -5.69 1.51
C ALA A 155 11.26 -6.36 1.74
N ASP A 156 11.19 -7.69 1.72
CA ASP A 156 9.98 -8.45 2.03
C ASP A 156 9.53 -8.28 3.48
N ILE A 157 10.47 -8.22 4.43
CA ILE A 157 10.18 -7.91 5.85
C ILE A 157 9.65 -6.49 5.98
N LEU A 158 10.32 -5.49 5.41
CA LEU A 158 9.86 -4.10 5.43
C LEU A 158 8.46 -3.96 4.84
N PHE A 159 8.22 -4.60 3.72
CA PHE A 159 6.91 -4.60 3.08
C PHE A 159 5.83 -5.24 3.97
N SER A 160 6.16 -6.31 4.69
CA SER A 160 5.26 -6.94 5.66
C SER A 160 4.89 -5.99 6.80
N PHE A 161 5.83 -5.20 7.31
CA PHE A 161 5.53 -4.15 8.30
C PHE A 161 4.59 -3.08 7.75
N ILE A 162 4.80 -2.65 6.50
CA ILE A 162 3.92 -1.70 5.83
C ILE A 162 2.48 -2.25 5.74
N LEU A 163 2.32 -3.51 5.31
CA LEU A 163 1.01 -4.17 5.24
C LEU A 163 0.33 -4.27 6.62
N VAL A 164 1.09 -4.65 7.64
CA VAL A 164 0.57 -4.74 9.02
C VAL A 164 0.13 -3.37 9.53
N SER A 165 0.91 -2.31 9.25
CA SER A 165 0.56 -0.93 9.62
C SER A 165 -0.74 -0.47 8.97
N MET A 166 -0.95 -0.82 7.70
CA MET A 166 -2.21 -0.55 7.00
C MET A 166 -3.41 -1.24 7.67
N ILE A 167 -3.27 -2.53 8.04
CA ILE A 167 -4.33 -3.32 8.68
C ILE A 167 -4.64 -2.77 10.08
N ARG A 168 -3.60 -2.42 10.85
CA ARG A 168 -3.72 -1.89 12.21
C ARG A 168 -4.11 -0.43 12.26
N GLN A 169 -4.00 0.28 11.12
CA GLN A 169 -4.15 1.74 11.04
C GLN A 169 -3.18 2.46 11.99
N ASP A 170 -2.01 1.90 12.18
CA ASP A 170 -0.93 2.43 12.99
C ASP A 170 0.21 2.85 12.06
N TYR A 171 0.42 4.15 11.94
CA TYR A 171 1.35 4.75 10.99
C TYR A 171 2.59 5.34 11.67
N ASP A 172 2.95 4.84 12.86
CA ASP A 172 4.22 5.16 13.52
C ASP A 172 5.33 4.23 12.99
N PRO A 173 6.34 4.77 12.28
CA PRO A 173 7.44 3.98 11.77
C PRO A 173 8.52 3.63 12.82
N SER A 174 8.37 4.05 14.08
CA SER A 174 9.39 3.91 15.12
C SER A 174 9.85 2.47 15.29
N SER A 175 8.94 1.51 15.26
CA SER A 175 9.26 0.07 15.37
C SER A 175 10.16 -0.40 14.21
N VAL A 176 9.94 0.12 12.99
CA VAL A 176 10.77 -0.20 11.81
C VAL A 176 12.15 0.41 11.97
N TYR A 177 12.25 1.65 12.49
CA TYR A 177 13.53 2.32 12.72
C TYR A 177 14.37 1.61 13.79
N HIS A 178 13.75 1.08 14.83
CA HIS A 178 14.47 0.29 15.83
C HIS A 178 15.08 -0.98 15.22
N VAL A 179 14.36 -1.69 14.39
CA VAL A 179 14.90 -2.84 13.66
C VAL A 179 16.07 -2.44 12.74
N TRP A 180 15.99 -1.24 12.16
CA TRP A 180 17.02 -0.70 11.26
C TRP A 180 18.26 -0.19 12.01
N ASN A 181 18.08 0.66 13.02
CA ASN A 181 19.19 1.31 13.75
C ASN A 181 19.98 0.35 14.62
N ASP A 182 19.35 -0.70 15.13
CA ASP A 182 20.02 -1.78 15.84
C ASP A 182 20.66 -2.80 14.87
N GLY A 183 21.32 -2.32 13.83
CA GLY A 183 22.08 -3.17 12.91
C GLY A 183 23.13 -4.07 13.59
N SER A 184 23.48 -3.80 14.86
CA SER A 184 24.10 -4.75 15.79
C SER A 184 23.13 -5.87 16.18
N SER A 185 21.83 -5.62 16.31
CA SER A 185 20.81 -6.60 16.72
C SER A 185 20.52 -7.63 15.64
N VAL A 186 20.47 -7.25 14.38
CA VAL A 186 20.28 -8.22 13.28
C VAL A 186 21.41 -9.25 13.25
N ARG A 187 22.64 -8.85 13.60
CA ARG A 187 23.76 -9.80 13.78
C ARG A 187 23.67 -10.61 15.07
N GLN A 188 23.12 -10.05 16.13
CA GLN A 188 22.95 -10.74 17.41
C GLN A 188 21.90 -11.86 17.31
N TRP A 189 20.89 -11.68 16.44
CA TRP A 189 19.89 -12.72 16.13
C TRP A 189 20.48 -13.89 15.32
N ARG A 190 21.56 -13.68 14.56
CA ARG A 190 22.30 -14.76 13.88
C ARG A 190 23.07 -15.69 14.82
N CYS A 191 23.32 -15.26 16.05
CA CYS A 191 24.12 -16.01 17.02
C CYS A 191 23.31 -16.88 18.00
N ILE A 192 21.99 -16.97 17.82
CA ILE A 192 21.19 -17.96 18.57
C ILE A 192 21.13 -19.22 17.68
N PRO A 193 21.95 -20.23 17.94
CA PRO A 193 21.77 -21.53 17.29
C PRO A 193 20.36 -22.01 17.64
N PRO A 194 19.70 -22.79 16.79
CA PRO A 194 18.44 -23.41 17.13
C PRO A 194 18.70 -24.39 18.28
N ASP A 195 18.68 -23.86 19.50
CA ASP A 195 18.80 -24.67 20.67
C ASP A 195 17.51 -25.47 20.83
N SER A 196 17.67 -26.79 20.80
CA SER A 196 16.61 -27.79 20.93
C SER A 196 15.88 -27.74 22.30
N SER A 197 16.22 -26.79 23.17
CA SER A 197 15.65 -26.61 24.50
C SER A 197 14.47 -25.63 24.60
N CYS A 198 14.20 -24.83 23.57
CA CYS A 198 13.11 -23.80 23.61
C CYS A 198 11.71 -24.36 23.38
N ASN A 199 11.55 -25.66 23.20
CA ASN A 199 10.30 -26.30 22.79
C ASN A 199 9.45 -26.88 23.94
N ARG A 200 9.68 -26.49 25.22
CA ARG A 200 8.96 -27.11 26.36
C ARG A 200 8.13 -26.17 27.26
N THR A 201 8.05 -24.90 27.03
CA THR A 201 7.42 -24.00 28.03
C THR A 201 6.16 -23.26 27.60
N LEU A 202 5.69 -23.40 26.37
CA LEU A 202 4.49 -22.68 25.90
C LEU A 202 3.20 -23.52 25.80
N TYR A 203 3.25 -24.83 26.16
CA TYR A 203 2.06 -25.70 26.02
C TYR A 203 1.50 -26.26 27.33
N ASN A 204 1.89 -25.74 28.50
CA ASN A 204 1.32 -26.17 29.77
C ASN A 204 0.86 -24.98 30.63
N ARG A 205 -0.24 -24.34 30.22
CA ARG A 205 -1.21 -23.72 31.12
C ARG A 205 -2.61 -23.89 30.50
N SER A 206 -3.23 -24.97 30.93
CA SER A 206 -4.69 -25.18 30.93
C SER A 206 -5.35 -24.16 31.85
#